data_fb86639e2c7cbbc739cd7feb51731fda
#
_entry.id   fb86639e2c7cbbc739cd7feb51731fda
#
_cell.length_a   1.000
_cell.length_b   1.000
_cell.length_c   1.000
_cell.angle_alpha   90.00
_cell.angle_beta   90.00
_cell.angle_gamma   90.00
#
_symmetry.space_group_name_H-M   'P 1'
#
loop_
_entity.id
_entity.type
_entity.pdbx_description
1 polymer ?
#
loop_
_entity_poly.entity_id
_entity_poly.type
_entity_poly.pdbx_seq_one_letter_code
_entity_poly.pdbx_strand_id
1 'polypeptide(L)'
;LEQTDDFPEFTGRVCPALCEKSCVLKLSCDEPVTIRENEAAIVEAAFREGYVQPIQPVRNGKKVAVIGSGPAGLTVANQLNRKGYEVTVFEKDELPGGLLRFGIPNFKLGKHIIDRRIRIMEQEGILFRVNTMVGKEILAKDVVKDFDAVCVAIGAEVPRDLSIEGRHLRGVHFALELLSQQNRILEGIPIPPKSQINCKGKKVLVIGGGDTGSDCVGTANRHGAACVTQIEIMPQPPVGQNPATPWPMYPQVLKTSSSHEEGCIRRWNLASNRFIGEKNNLIGVEVEEVEWAPSPDGGRPQMRQTGKKEIIEADLVFLAMGFLHPEQEGLIKELRLATDNRDNIAVDNAGYTANSNLFACGDAVAQLSVKREELSLIHI
;
A
#
# COMPACT_ATOMS: atom_id res chain seq x y z
N LEU A 1 5.37 22.00 -8.46
CA LEU A 1 5.20 20.63 -7.96
C LEU A 1 4.26 19.81 -8.84
N GLU A 2 3.04 20.27 -9.11
CA GLU A 2 2.03 19.52 -9.88
C GLU A 2 2.42 19.17 -11.34
N GLN A 3 3.54 19.67 -11.85
CA GLN A 3 4.08 19.24 -13.15
C GLN A 3 4.84 17.91 -13.07
N THR A 4 5.33 17.56 -11.89
CA THR A 4 6.17 16.37 -11.64
C THR A 4 5.56 15.42 -10.64
N ASP A 5 4.60 15.88 -9.83
CA ASP A 5 3.85 15.13 -8.84
C ASP A 5 2.40 15.62 -8.83
N ASP A 6 1.45 14.76 -9.21
CA ASP A 6 0.04 15.13 -9.31
C ASP A 6 -0.58 15.48 -7.95
N PHE A 7 -0.11 14.82 -6.88
CA PHE A 7 -0.73 14.92 -5.56
C PHE A 7 0.31 15.09 -4.45
N PRO A 8 1.04 16.21 -4.42
CA PRO A 8 2.08 16.44 -3.42
C PRO A 8 1.53 16.48 -1.99
N GLU A 9 0.23 16.73 -1.80
CA GLU A 9 -0.43 16.62 -0.51
C GLU A 9 -0.52 15.17 0.01
N PHE A 10 -0.50 14.17 -0.87
CA PHE A 10 -0.44 12.75 -0.49
C PHE A 10 0.99 12.32 -0.29
N THR A 11 1.83 12.49 -1.29
CA THR A 11 3.23 12.06 -1.28
C THR A 11 4.02 12.75 -0.18
N GLY A 12 3.84 14.04 0.04
CA GLY A 12 4.45 14.80 1.12
C GLY A 12 4.14 14.27 2.53
N ARG A 13 3.13 13.38 2.68
CA ARG A 13 2.78 12.74 3.95
C ARG A 13 3.16 11.27 4.05
N VAL A 14 3.10 10.54 2.94
CA VAL A 14 3.24 9.07 2.96
C VAL A 14 4.52 8.56 2.30
N CYS A 15 5.18 9.37 1.48
CA CYS A 15 6.42 8.99 0.82
C CYS A 15 7.50 8.62 1.87
N PRO A 16 8.21 7.49 1.69
CA PRO A 16 9.30 7.10 2.60
C PRO A 16 10.54 8.01 2.49
N ALA A 17 10.51 9.02 1.62
CA ALA A 17 11.54 10.03 1.42
C ALA A 17 12.94 9.43 1.19
N LEU A 18 13.05 8.55 0.19
CA LEU A 18 14.30 7.90 -0.18
C LEU A 18 15.39 8.91 -0.58
N CYS A 19 14.97 9.99 -1.24
CA CYS A 19 15.83 11.12 -1.63
C CYS A 19 16.48 11.81 -0.41
N GLU A 20 15.78 11.93 0.71
CA GLU A 20 16.32 12.50 1.96
C GLU A 20 17.38 11.57 2.57
N LYS A 21 17.12 10.26 2.57
CA LYS A 21 18.04 9.28 3.13
C LYS A 21 19.34 9.15 2.33
N SER A 22 19.27 9.39 1.01
CA SER A 22 20.43 9.36 0.10
C SER A 22 20.99 10.75 -0.20
N CYS A 23 20.53 11.79 0.51
CA CYS A 23 20.96 13.16 0.30
C CYS A 23 22.44 13.35 0.62
N VAL A 24 23.20 13.86 -0.37
CA VAL A 24 24.64 14.12 -0.19
C VAL A 24 24.95 15.25 0.80
N LEU A 25 23.97 16.11 1.10
CA LEU A 25 24.13 17.16 2.11
C LEU A 25 24.46 16.58 3.48
N LYS A 26 23.98 15.37 3.77
CA LYS A 26 24.33 14.62 4.98
C LYS A 26 25.83 14.36 5.17
N LEU A 27 26.62 14.42 4.09
CA LEU A 27 28.07 14.24 4.16
C LEU A 27 28.79 15.45 4.77
N SER A 28 28.13 16.62 4.76
CA SER A 28 28.72 17.89 5.25
C SER A 28 27.96 18.54 6.40
N CYS A 29 26.67 18.31 6.53
CA CYS A 29 25.79 19.01 7.46
C CYS A 29 25.03 18.09 8.43
N ASP A 30 25.23 16.78 8.39
CA ASP A 30 24.49 15.75 9.16
C ASP A 30 22.97 15.70 8.93
N GLU A 31 22.38 16.69 8.27
CA GLU A 31 20.97 16.79 7.97
C GLU A 31 20.72 16.80 6.45
N PRO A 32 19.71 16.03 5.96
CA PRO A 32 19.30 16.10 4.56
C PRO A 32 18.42 17.30 4.30
N VAL A 33 18.21 17.64 3.03
CA VAL A 33 17.09 18.50 2.64
C VAL A 33 15.78 17.80 2.99
N THR A 34 14.88 18.47 3.72
CA THR A 34 13.56 17.95 4.12
C THR A 34 12.56 18.04 2.97
N ILE A 35 12.79 17.26 1.90
CA ILE A 35 12.08 17.38 0.63
C ILE A 35 10.58 17.12 0.83
N ARG A 36 10.25 16.03 1.50
CA ARG A 36 8.85 15.62 1.76
C ARG A 36 8.08 16.68 2.56
N GLU A 37 8.68 17.25 3.59
CA GLU A 37 8.06 18.29 4.41
C GLU A 37 7.91 19.60 3.63
N ASN A 38 8.88 19.92 2.78
CA ASN A 38 8.81 21.09 1.90
C ASN A 38 7.68 20.94 0.88
N GLU A 39 7.52 19.76 0.26
CA GLU A 39 6.41 19.46 -0.65
C GLU A 39 5.06 19.61 0.04
N ALA A 40 4.91 19.03 1.23
CA ALA A 40 3.69 19.17 2.02
C ALA A 40 3.42 20.62 2.41
N ALA A 41 4.44 21.37 2.85
CA ALA A 41 4.28 22.77 3.24
C ALA A 41 3.88 23.67 2.05
N ILE A 42 4.51 23.48 0.88
CA ILE A 42 4.21 24.24 -0.34
C ILE A 42 2.77 23.99 -0.79
N VAL A 43 2.35 22.72 -0.87
CA VAL A 43 0.99 22.39 -1.32
C VAL A 43 -0.07 22.85 -0.33
N GLU A 44 0.17 22.74 0.99
CA GLU A 44 -0.77 23.25 1.99
C GLU A 44 -0.89 24.78 1.97
N ALA A 45 0.23 25.47 1.76
CA ALA A 45 0.20 26.92 1.53
C ALA A 45 -0.61 27.25 0.28
N ALA A 46 -0.41 26.53 -0.83
CA ALA A 46 -1.13 26.76 -2.07
C ALA A 46 -2.64 26.55 -1.92
N PHE A 47 -3.08 25.55 -1.17
CA PHE A 47 -4.50 25.36 -0.84
C PHE A 47 -5.04 26.48 0.04
N ARG A 48 -4.32 26.85 1.09
CA ARG A 48 -4.72 27.92 2.03
C ARG A 48 -4.86 29.27 1.35
N GLU A 49 -3.91 29.62 0.46
CA GLU A 49 -3.90 30.88 -0.28
C GLU A 49 -4.80 30.86 -1.53
N GLY A 50 -5.46 29.72 -1.80
CA GLY A 50 -6.39 29.61 -2.94
C GLY A 50 -5.72 29.49 -4.31
N TYR A 51 -4.45 29.11 -4.39
CA TYR A 51 -3.76 28.90 -5.67
C TYR A 51 -4.18 27.60 -6.37
N VAL A 52 -4.59 26.59 -5.60
CA VAL A 52 -5.11 25.34 -6.17
C VAL A 52 -6.60 25.52 -6.45
N GLN A 53 -6.95 25.70 -7.72
CA GLN A 53 -8.31 25.89 -8.21
C GLN A 53 -8.68 24.85 -9.25
N PRO A 54 -9.96 24.46 -9.37
CA PRO A 54 -10.42 23.58 -10.44
C PRO A 54 -10.11 24.16 -11.83
N ILE A 55 -9.51 23.32 -12.70
CA ILE A 55 -9.21 23.67 -14.08
C ILE A 55 -10.32 23.12 -14.96
N GLN A 56 -10.95 23.97 -15.79
CA GLN A 56 -11.98 23.55 -16.73
C GLN A 56 -11.32 23.21 -18.09
N PRO A 57 -11.13 21.91 -18.42
CA PRO A 57 -10.49 21.54 -19.67
C PRO A 57 -11.42 21.72 -20.87
N VAL A 58 -10.84 22.06 -22.02
CA VAL A 58 -11.58 22.02 -23.30
C VAL A 58 -11.78 20.55 -23.68
N ARG A 59 -13.04 20.14 -23.78
CA ARG A 59 -13.39 18.75 -24.08
C ARG A 59 -13.08 18.36 -25.52
N ASN A 60 -12.47 17.17 -25.70
CA ASN A 60 -12.13 16.63 -27.02
C ASN A 60 -13.19 15.63 -27.56
N GLY A 61 -14.27 15.40 -26.79
CA GLY A 61 -15.37 14.49 -27.15
C GLY A 61 -15.08 13.00 -27.00
N LYS A 62 -13.93 12.63 -26.41
CA LYS A 62 -13.55 11.24 -26.14
C LYS A 62 -13.78 10.87 -24.67
N LYS A 63 -14.30 9.66 -24.44
CA LYS A 63 -14.64 9.12 -23.13
C LYS A 63 -13.63 8.08 -22.68
N VAL A 64 -13.13 8.23 -21.47
CA VAL A 64 -12.20 7.25 -20.89
C VAL A 64 -12.74 6.73 -19.56
N ALA A 65 -12.71 5.39 -19.39
CA ALA A 65 -12.96 4.75 -18.12
C ALA A 65 -11.64 4.49 -17.38
N VAL A 66 -11.60 4.78 -16.09
CA VAL A 66 -10.51 4.38 -15.19
C VAL A 66 -11.11 3.42 -14.16
N ILE A 67 -10.55 2.22 -14.05
CA ILE A 67 -11.04 1.20 -13.11
C ILE A 67 -10.10 1.13 -11.93
N GLY A 68 -10.57 1.60 -10.77
CA GLY A 68 -9.83 1.79 -9.54
C GLY A 68 -9.48 3.26 -9.30
N SER A 69 -9.70 3.71 -8.06
CA SER A 69 -9.43 5.08 -7.60
C SER A 69 -8.26 5.19 -6.64
N GLY A 70 -7.35 4.20 -6.63
CA GLY A 70 -6.08 4.29 -5.92
C GLY A 70 -5.16 5.38 -6.54
N PRO A 71 -3.93 5.57 -6.01
CA PRO A 71 -3.02 6.62 -6.50
C PRO A 71 -2.86 6.61 -8.01
N ALA A 72 -2.61 5.44 -8.61
CA ALA A 72 -2.42 5.30 -10.05
C ALA A 72 -3.66 5.71 -10.84
N GLY A 73 -4.85 5.24 -10.41
CA GLY A 73 -6.12 5.59 -11.06
C GLY A 73 -6.46 7.07 -10.96
N LEU A 74 -6.24 7.69 -9.80
CA LEU A 74 -6.44 9.13 -9.61
C LEU A 74 -5.49 9.95 -10.50
N THR A 75 -4.22 9.56 -10.61
CA THR A 75 -3.23 10.21 -11.48
C THR A 75 -3.66 10.11 -12.95
N VAL A 76 -4.03 8.92 -13.43
CA VAL A 76 -4.53 8.74 -14.79
C VAL A 76 -5.77 9.61 -15.04
N ALA A 77 -6.73 9.59 -14.11
CA ALA A 77 -7.96 10.37 -14.22
C ALA A 77 -7.68 11.89 -14.30
N ASN A 78 -6.80 12.38 -13.41
CA ASN A 78 -6.40 13.80 -13.38
C ASN A 78 -5.73 14.22 -14.69
N GLN A 79 -4.73 13.49 -15.15
CA GLN A 79 -3.95 13.80 -16.35
C GLN A 79 -4.80 13.73 -17.62
N LEU A 80 -5.64 12.72 -17.77
CA LEU A 80 -6.53 12.59 -18.93
C LEU A 80 -7.62 13.67 -18.95
N ASN A 81 -8.20 13.97 -17.78
CA ASN A 81 -9.18 15.05 -17.67
C ASN A 81 -8.58 16.38 -18.08
N ARG A 82 -7.38 16.74 -17.61
CA ARG A 82 -6.67 17.98 -17.99
C ARG A 82 -6.34 18.04 -19.49
N LYS A 83 -6.21 16.90 -20.17
CA LYS A 83 -6.06 16.79 -21.63
C LYS A 83 -7.39 16.86 -22.40
N GLY A 84 -8.50 17.06 -21.71
CA GLY A 84 -9.82 17.25 -22.32
C GLY A 84 -10.66 16.00 -22.51
N TYR A 85 -10.22 14.83 -22.04
CA TYR A 85 -11.04 13.61 -22.05
C TYR A 85 -12.18 13.70 -21.02
N GLU A 86 -13.33 13.10 -21.34
CA GLU A 86 -14.40 12.87 -20.39
C GLU A 86 -14.07 11.61 -19.58
N VAL A 87 -13.70 11.79 -18.29
CA VAL A 87 -13.22 10.67 -17.47
C VAL A 87 -14.28 10.20 -16.48
N THR A 88 -14.51 8.88 -16.45
CA THR A 88 -15.30 8.22 -15.43
C THR A 88 -14.41 7.23 -14.67
N VAL A 89 -14.34 7.37 -13.35
CA VAL A 89 -13.61 6.48 -12.45
C VAL A 89 -14.61 5.51 -11.80
N PHE A 90 -14.37 4.22 -11.95
CA PHE A 90 -15.15 3.16 -11.29
C PHE A 90 -14.39 2.70 -10.06
N GLU A 91 -15.04 2.73 -8.90
CA GLU A 91 -14.47 2.32 -7.62
C GLU A 91 -15.38 1.30 -6.94
N LYS A 92 -14.79 0.19 -6.49
CA LYS A 92 -15.53 -0.89 -5.80
C LYS A 92 -15.96 -0.51 -4.37
N ASP A 93 -15.15 0.31 -3.71
CA ASP A 93 -15.40 0.74 -2.34
C ASP A 93 -16.41 1.90 -2.28
N GLU A 94 -16.84 2.23 -1.06
CA GLU A 94 -17.88 3.23 -0.78
C GLU A 94 -17.41 4.67 -1.08
N LEU A 95 -16.09 4.90 -1.04
CA LEU A 95 -15.48 6.20 -1.26
C LEU A 95 -14.21 6.05 -2.11
N PRO A 96 -13.87 7.04 -2.95
CA PRO A 96 -12.67 6.98 -3.77
C PRO A 96 -11.40 7.20 -2.94
N GLY A 97 -10.28 6.64 -3.41
CA GLY A 97 -8.96 6.80 -2.83
C GLY A 97 -8.19 5.50 -2.64
N GLY A 98 -8.82 4.33 -2.83
CA GLY A 98 -8.17 3.03 -2.68
C GLY A 98 -7.42 2.89 -1.35
N LEU A 99 -6.18 2.39 -1.37
CA LEU A 99 -5.38 2.21 -0.16
C LEU A 99 -4.94 3.54 0.50
N LEU A 100 -4.94 4.68 -0.18
CA LEU A 100 -4.76 5.98 0.48
C LEU A 100 -5.85 6.21 1.53
N ARG A 101 -7.08 5.83 1.20
CA ARG A 101 -8.24 5.97 2.10
C ARG A 101 -8.38 4.80 3.07
N PHE A 102 -8.40 3.57 2.56
CA PHE A 102 -8.76 2.40 3.35
C PHE A 102 -7.56 1.58 3.85
N GLY A 103 -6.34 1.82 3.34
CA GLY A 103 -5.12 1.16 3.80
C GLY A 103 -4.33 2.01 4.79
N ILE A 104 -3.95 3.22 4.39
CA ILE A 104 -3.13 4.11 5.21
C ILE A 104 -3.93 4.65 6.40
N PRO A 105 -3.41 4.58 7.63
CA PRO A 105 -4.10 5.11 8.81
C PRO A 105 -4.32 6.62 8.75
N ASN A 106 -5.43 7.08 9.33
CA ASN A 106 -5.79 8.50 9.38
C ASN A 106 -4.73 9.38 10.08
N PHE A 107 -3.95 8.81 11.00
CA PHE A 107 -2.87 9.54 11.68
C PHE A 107 -1.63 9.77 10.79
N LYS A 108 -1.51 9.07 9.66
CA LYS A 108 -0.49 9.34 8.63
C LYS A 108 -1.05 10.22 7.51
N LEU A 109 -2.27 9.93 7.04
CA LEU A 109 -2.94 10.68 5.98
C LEU A 109 -4.40 10.93 6.37
N GLY A 110 -4.69 12.15 6.82
CA GLY A 110 -6.04 12.56 7.16
C GLY A 110 -6.96 12.51 5.93
N LYS A 111 -8.14 11.86 6.07
CA LYS A 111 -9.02 11.60 4.92
C LYS A 111 -9.59 12.88 4.30
N HIS A 112 -9.72 13.96 5.08
CA HIS A 112 -10.11 15.28 4.57
C HIS A 112 -9.14 15.83 3.49
N ILE A 113 -7.86 15.39 3.47
CA ILE A 113 -6.90 15.74 2.42
C ILE A 113 -7.30 15.07 1.11
N ILE A 114 -7.71 13.80 1.16
CA ILE A 114 -8.20 13.06 0.00
C ILE A 114 -9.51 13.70 -0.50
N ASP A 115 -10.45 13.98 0.40
CA ASP A 115 -11.74 14.57 0.06
C ASP A 115 -11.57 15.94 -0.62
N ARG A 116 -10.61 16.73 -0.16
CA ARG A 116 -10.29 18.03 -0.75
C ARG A 116 -9.88 17.88 -2.22
N ARG A 117 -9.01 16.92 -2.52
CA ARG A 117 -8.55 16.66 -3.90
C ARG A 117 -9.67 16.08 -4.76
N ILE A 118 -10.40 15.10 -4.26
CA ILE A 118 -11.52 14.49 -4.99
C ILE A 118 -12.55 15.55 -5.38
N ARG A 119 -12.90 16.47 -4.48
CA ARG A 119 -13.82 17.58 -4.78
C ARG A 119 -13.33 18.48 -5.93
N ILE A 120 -12.03 18.76 -6.00
CA ILE A 120 -11.45 19.50 -7.12
C ILE A 120 -11.60 18.71 -8.42
N MET A 121 -11.27 17.43 -8.41
CA MET A 121 -11.39 16.54 -9.57
C MET A 121 -12.84 16.45 -10.07
N GLU A 122 -13.81 16.38 -9.15
CA GLU A 122 -15.24 16.41 -9.47
C GLU A 122 -15.67 17.76 -10.09
N GLN A 123 -15.19 18.87 -9.53
CA GLN A 123 -15.43 20.20 -10.08
C GLN A 123 -14.80 20.39 -11.46
N GLU A 124 -13.72 19.70 -11.76
CA GLU A 124 -13.09 19.63 -13.09
C GLU A 124 -13.84 18.71 -14.06
N GLY A 125 -14.89 18.01 -13.59
CA GLY A 125 -15.79 17.19 -14.41
C GLY A 125 -15.43 15.71 -14.46
N ILE A 126 -14.58 15.21 -13.58
CA ILE A 126 -14.36 13.76 -13.41
C ILE A 126 -15.55 13.16 -12.67
N LEU A 127 -16.09 12.06 -13.19
CA LEU A 127 -17.20 11.35 -12.59
C LEU A 127 -16.68 10.15 -11.78
N PHE A 128 -17.01 10.07 -10.49
CA PHE A 128 -16.72 8.92 -9.65
C PHE A 128 -17.97 8.04 -9.49
N ARG A 129 -17.86 6.77 -9.86
CA ARG A 129 -18.88 5.73 -9.64
C ARG A 129 -18.37 4.76 -8.58
N VAL A 130 -18.71 5.04 -7.35
CA VAL A 130 -18.39 4.22 -6.18
C VAL A 130 -19.34 3.03 -6.05
N ASN A 131 -19.05 2.08 -5.16
CA ASN A 131 -19.80 0.83 -4.98
C ASN A 131 -20.01 0.10 -6.32
N THR A 132 -19.01 0.16 -7.21
CA THR A 132 -19.12 -0.38 -8.56
C THR A 132 -17.88 -1.19 -8.89
N MET A 133 -17.91 -2.49 -8.61
CA MET A 133 -16.87 -3.43 -8.97
C MET A 133 -17.05 -3.91 -10.41
N VAL A 134 -16.19 -3.43 -11.31
CA VAL A 134 -16.18 -3.87 -12.71
C VAL A 134 -15.76 -5.33 -12.79
N GLY A 135 -16.53 -6.13 -13.53
CA GLY A 135 -16.39 -7.57 -13.60
C GLY A 135 -17.22 -8.33 -12.56
N LYS A 136 -18.04 -7.61 -11.76
CA LYS A 136 -18.97 -8.20 -10.79
C LYS A 136 -20.32 -7.48 -10.78
N GLU A 137 -20.40 -6.21 -10.33
CA GLU A 137 -21.63 -5.40 -10.34
C GLU A 137 -21.97 -4.94 -11.75
N ILE A 138 -20.97 -4.65 -12.58
CA ILE A 138 -21.13 -4.34 -14.00
C ILE A 138 -20.15 -5.20 -14.83
N LEU A 139 -20.56 -5.55 -16.03
CA LEU A 139 -19.71 -6.36 -16.91
C LEU A 139 -18.55 -5.52 -17.45
N ALA A 140 -17.32 -6.06 -17.36
CA ALA A 140 -16.13 -5.39 -17.86
C ALA A 140 -16.17 -5.13 -19.37
N LYS A 141 -16.74 -6.06 -20.15
CA LYS A 141 -16.96 -5.91 -21.60
C LYS A 141 -17.91 -4.77 -21.96
N ASP A 142 -18.89 -4.47 -21.12
CA ASP A 142 -19.80 -3.35 -21.36
C ASP A 142 -19.07 -2.01 -21.15
N VAL A 143 -18.22 -1.92 -20.12
CA VAL A 143 -17.34 -0.75 -19.92
C VAL A 143 -16.40 -0.56 -21.11
N VAL A 144 -15.76 -1.63 -21.60
CA VAL A 144 -14.86 -1.54 -22.79
C VAL A 144 -15.62 -1.10 -24.04
N LYS A 145 -16.90 -1.44 -24.18
CA LYS A 145 -17.74 -1.05 -25.32
C LYS A 145 -18.19 0.41 -25.24
N ASP A 146 -18.49 0.91 -24.04
CA ASP A 146 -19.12 2.23 -23.84
C ASP A 146 -18.12 3.38 -23.79
N PHE A 147 -16.81 3.08 -23.71
CA PHE A 147 -15.72 4.07 -23.65
C PHE A 147 -14.74 3.92 -24.81
N ASP A 148 -14.17 5.05 -25.26
CA ASP A 148 -13.14 5.06 -26.31
C ASP A 148 -11.85 4.34 -25.86
N ALA A 149 -11.53 4.43 -24.56
CA ALA A 149 -10.42 3.72 -23.93
C ALA A 149 -10.71 3.41 -22.46
N VAL A 150 -10.07 2.35 -21.95
CA VAL A 150 -10.19 1.90 -20.56
C VAL A 150 -8.80 1.74 -19.95
N CYS A 151 -8.58 2.30 -18.78
CA CYS A 151 -7.36 2.09 -17.99
C CYS A 151 -7.66 1.31 -16.72
N VAL A 152 -7.00 0.17 -16.55
CA VAL A 152 -7.13 -0.70 -15.38
C VAL A 152 -6.06 -0.33 -14.36
N ALA A 153 -6.48 0.17 -13.20
CA ALA A 153 -5.64 0.64 -12.10
C ALA A 153 -6.10 0.05 -10.74
N ILE A 154 -6.40 -1.25 -10.75
CA ILE A 154 -7.03 -1.97 -9.62
C ILE A 154 -6.06 -2.35 -8.50
N GLY A 155 -4.78 -2.02 -8.64
CA GLY A 155 -3.75 -2.38 -7.65
C GLY A 155 -3.48 -3.88 -7.57
N ALA A 156 -2.75 -4.30 -6.52
CA ALA A 156 -2.52 -5.69 -6.16
C ALA A 156 -3.04 -5.89 -4.73
N GLU A 157 -4.14 -6.62 -4.58
CA GLU A 157 -4.82 -6.77 -3.29
C GLU A 157 -4.81 -8.20 -2.75
N VAL A 158 -4.33 -9.17 -3.53
CA VAL A 158 -4.19 -10.55 -3.03
C VAL A 158 -3.03 -10.59 -2.03
N PRO A 159 -3.31 -10.77 -0.72
CA PRO A 159 -2.29 -10.70 0.30
C PRO A 159 -1.41 -11.94 0.28
N ARG A 160 -0.14 -11.78 0.63
CA ARG A 160 0.73 -12.92 0.92
C ARG A 160 0.28 -13.59 2.21
N ASP A 161 0.04 -14.88 2.15
CA ASP A 161 -0.42 -15.68 3.29
C ASP A 161 0.68 -16.61 3.83
N LEU A 162 0.46 -17.13 5.02
CA LEU A 162 1.25 -18.18 5.65
C LEU A 162 0.45 -19.49 5.68
N SER A 163 0.82 -20.42 4.81
CA SER A 163 0.21 -21.75 4.77
C SER A 163 0.81 -22.67 5.84
N ILE A 164 0.62 -22.29 7.12
CA ILE A 164 1.12 -23.04 8.28
C ILE A 164 -0.04 -23.53 9.16
N GLU A 165 0.23 -24.49 10.02
CA GLU A 165 -0.74 -25.06 10.96
C GLU A 165 -1.40 -23.95 11.80
N GLY A 166 -2.71 -24.03 12.01
CA GLY A 166 -3.48 -23.09 12.82
C GLY A 166 -3.88 -21.81 12.11
N ARG A 167 -3.60 -21.64 10.79
CA ARG A 167 -3.97 -20.43 10.02
C ARG A 167 -5.46 -20.06 10.12
N HIS A 168 -6.33 -21.04 10.33
CA HIS A 168 -7.78 -20.90 10.44
C HIS A 168 -8.28 -20.42 11.81
N LEU A 169 -7.40 -20.30 12.80
CA LEU A 169 -7.76 -19.91 14.16
C LEU A 169 -8.32 -18.47 14.19
N ARG A 170 -9.32 -18.25 15.03
CA ARG A 170 -9.86 -16.92 15.29
C ARG A 170 -8.78 -16.06 15.94
N GLY A 171 -8.55 -14.89 15.38
CA GLY A 171 -7.51 -13.97 15.82
C GLY A 171 -6.35 -13.86 14.84
N VAL A 172 -6.29 -14.69 13.77
CA VAL A 172 -5.30 -14.57 12.71
C VAL A 172 -5.92 -13.84 11.52
N HIS A 173 -5.47 -12.63 11.25
CA HIS A 173 -6.01 -11.71 10.26
C HIS A 173 -4.96 -11.20 9.28
N PHE A 174 -5.37 -10.79 8.11
CA PHE A 174 -4.53 -9.95 7.27
C PHE A 174 -4.48 -8.51 7.81
N ALA A 175 -3.37 -7.84 7.63
CA ALA A 175 -3.17 -6.46 8.08
C ALA A 175 -4.26 -5.50 7.59
N LEU A 176 -4.65 -5.61 6.31
CA LEU A 176 -5.69 -4.75 5.74
C LEU A 176 -7.07 -4.95 6.35
N GLU A 177 -7.37 -6.11 6.94
CA GLU A 177 -8.65 -6.30 7.63
C GLU A 177 -8.78 -5.32 8.82
N LEU A 178 -7.69 -5.15 9.60
CA LEU A 178 -7.66 -4.18 10.69
C LEU A 178 -7.66 -2.74 10.17
N LEU A 179 -6.76 -2.43 9.23
CA LEU A 179 -6.55 -1.06 8.75
C LEU A 179 -7.76 -0.53 8.00
N SER A 180 -8.32 -1.33 7.11
CA SER A 180 -9.51 -0.98 6.35
C SER A 180 -10.74 -0.83 7.23
N GLN A 181 -10.92 -1.73 8.20
CA GLN A 181 -11.98 -1.61 9.20
C GLN A 181 -11.86 -0.30 9.97
N GLN A 182 -10.67 0.00 10.50
CA GLN A 182 -10.49 1.22 11.30
C GLN A 182 -10.73 2.49 10.49
N ASN A 183 -10.26 2.53 9.24
CA ASN A 183 -10.50 3.67 8.37
C ASN A 183 -11.99 3.82 8.03
N ARG A 184 -12.73 2.72 7.76
CA ARG A 184 -14.19 2.77 7.55
C ARG A 184 -14.94 3.31 8.77
N ILE A 185 -14.57 2.87 9.97
CA ILE A 185 -15.16 3.37 11.21
C ILE A 185 -14.96 4.89 11.34
N LEU A 186 -13.74 5.38 11.04
CA LEU A 186 -13.43 6.81 11.09
C LEU A 186 -14.14 7.64 10.02
N GLU A 187 -14.46 7.03 8.87
CA GLU A 187 -15.28 7.63 7.81
C GLU A 187 -16.81 7.56 8.11
N GLY A 188 -17.20 6.97 9.24
CA GLY A 188 -18.61 6.81 9.61
C GLY A 188 -19.33 5.68 8.87
N ILE A 189 -18.61 4.82 8.17
CA ILE A 189 -19.16 3.65 7.49
C ILE A 189 -19.43 2.56 8.54
N PRO A 190 -20.69 2.10 8.68
CA PRO A 190 -21.05 1.19 9.75
C PRO A 190 -20.47 -0.20 9.54
N ILE A 191 -19.81 -0.72 10.58
CA ILE A 191 -19.33 -2.11 10.64
C ILE A 191 -20.01 -2.78 11.83
N PRO A 192 -20.65 -3.95 11.64
CA PRO A 192 -21.32 -4.66 12.71
C PRO A 192 -20.38 -4.94 13.89
N PRO A 193 -20.73 -4.60 15.14
CA PRO A 193 -19.82 -4.76 16.30
C PRO A 193 -19.26 -6.18 16.48
N LYS A 194 -20.04 -7.20 16.11
CA LYS A 194 -19.63 -8.61 16.23
C LYS A 194 -18.53 -9.03 15.24
N SER A 195 -18.40 -8.30 14.12
CA SER A 195 -17.36 -8.55 13.11
C SER A 195 -16.14 -7.65 13.28
N GLN A 196 -16.17 -6.70 14.23
CA GLN A 196 -15.05 -5.80 14.44
C GLN A 196 -13.88 -6.49 15.11
N ILE A 197 -12.70 -6.29 14.53
CA ILE A 197 -11.41 -6.60 15.13
C ILE A 197 -11.14 -5.52 16.18
N ASN A 198 -10.93 -5.92 17.42
CA ASN A 198 -10.65 -5.02 18.53
C ASN A 198 -9.40 -5.47 19.28
N CYS A 199 -8.38 -4.61 19.33
CA CYS A 199 -7.11 -4.90 19.99
C CYS A 199 -7.09 -4.50 21.48
N LYS A 200 -8.13 -3.88 22.02
CA LYS A 200 -8.14 -3.38 23.39
C LYS A 200 -7.85 -4.47 24.41
N GLY A 201 -6.81 -4.27 25.22
CA GLY A 201 -6.39 -5.19 26.27
C GLY A 201 -5.81 -6.51 25.78
N LYS A 202 -5.53 -6.66 24.46
CA LYS A 202 -5.02 -7.90 23.87
C LYS A 202 -3.52 -7.83 23.63
N LYS A 203 -2.87 -9.00 23.60
CA LYS A 203 -1.52 -9.18 23.10
C LYS A 203 -1.58 -9.31 21.58
N VAL A 204 -0.94 -8.40 20.87
CA VAL A 204 -0.96 -8.31 19.41
C VAL A 204 0.41 -8.66 18.85
N LEU A 205 0.44 -9.57 17.89
CA LEU A 205 1.64 -9.88 17.12
C LEU A 205 1.46 -9.43 15.68
N VAL A 206 2.41 -8.65 15.16
CA VAL A 206 2.47 -8.24 13.75
C VAL A 206 3.59 -8.99 13.06
N ILE A 207 3.28 -9.72 11.99
CA ILE A 207 4.25 -10.45 11.18
C ILE A 207 4.57 -9.66 9.92
N GLY A 208 5.77 -9.12 9.85
CA GLY A 208 6.27 -8.26 8.77
C GLY A 208 6.77 -6.90 9.26
N GLY A 209 7.97 -6.52 8.83
CA GLY A 209 8.68 -5.30 9.27
C GLY A 209 8.49 -4.07 8.39
N GLY A 210 7.64 -4.13 7.35
CA GLY A 210 7.38 -3.03 6.41
C GLY A 210 6.42 -1.96 6.95
N ASP A 211 6.07 -1.01 6.07
CA ASP A 211 5.19 0.12 6.42
C ASP A 211 3.78 -0.33 6.85
N THR A 212 3.22 -1.34 6.18
CA THR A 212 1.92 -1.94 6.57
C THR A 212 1.98 -2.53 7.99
N GLY A 213 3.10 -3.18 8.34
CA GLY A 213 3.31 -3.68 9.71
C GLY A 213 3.38 -2.54 10.73
N SER A 214 4.11 -1.48 10.42
CA SER A 214 4.16 -0.27 11.24
C SER A 214 2.77 0.37 11.43
N ASP A 215 1.94 0.36 10.41
CA ASP A 215 0.57 0.88 10.45
C ASP A 215 -0.32 0.04 11.37
N CYS A 216 -0.16 -1.29 11.35
CA CYS A 216 -0.83 -2.18 12.30
C CYS A 216 -0.38 -1.94 13.74
N VAL A 217 0.92 -1.73 13.97
CA VAL A 217 1.47 -1.40 15.30
C VAL A 217 0.79 -0.14 15.85
N GLY A 218 0.82 0.96 15.10
CA GLY A 218 0.22 2.22 15.54
C GLY A 218 -1.30 2.13 15.73
N THR A 219 -1.99 1.38 14.87
CA THR A 219 -3.43 1.17 15.00
C THR A 219 -3.76 0.32 16.24
N ALA A 220 -3.01 -0.76 16.49
CA ALA A 220 -3.20 -1.61 17.68
C ALA A 220 -2.94 -0.85 18.99
N ASN A 221 -1.89 -0.01 19.03
CA ASN A 221 -1.60 0.86 20.19
C ASN A 221 -2.77 1.81 20.46
N ARG A 222 -3.30 2.48 19.43
CA ARG A 222 -4.45 3.41 19.56
C ARG A 222 -5.74 2.71 19.91
N HIS A 223 -5.89 1.41 19.60
CA HIS A 223 -6.99 0.58 20.12
C HIS A 223 -6.83 0.24 21.61
N GLY A 224 -5.65 0.51 22.22
CA GLY A 224 -5.36 0.16 23.61
C GLY A 224 -4.95 -1.30 23.79
N ALA A 225 -4.15 -1.85 22.88
CA ALA A 225 -3.54 -3.16 23.03
C ALA A 225 -2.70 -3.23 24.33
N ALA A 226 -2.70 -4.38 25.01
CA ALA A 226 -1.90 -4.57 26.23
C ALA A 226 -0.40 -4.65 25.90
N CYS A 227 -0.06 -5.22 24.76
CA CYS A 227 1.30 -5.34 24.24
C CYS A 227 1.25 -5.50 22.74
N VAL A 228 2.17 -4.85 22.02
CA VAL A 228 2.36 -5.05 20.58
C VAL A 228 3.77 -5.55 20.32
N THR A 229 3.88 -6.73 19.70
CA THR A 229 5.14 -7.30 19.23
C THR A 229 5.15 -7.32 17.71
N GLN A 230 6.26 -6.93 17.08
CA GLN A 230 6.46 -7.06 15.64
C GLN A 230 7.65 -7.97 15.37
N ILE A 231 7.47 -8.95 14.50
CA ILE A 231 8.54 -9.84 14.07
C ILE A 231 8.84 -9.71 12.59
N GLU A 232 10.10 -9.89 12.25
CA GLU A 232 10.60 -9.88 10.88
C GLU A 232 11.51 -11.10 10.66
N ILE A 233 11.34 -11.75 9.52
CA ILE A 233 12.15 -12.90 9.12
C ILE A 233 13.58 -12.48 8.73
N MET A 234 13.73 -11.27 8.23
CA MET A 234 15.04 -10.72 7.83
C MET A 234 15.87 -10.31 9.03
N PRO A 235 17.20 -10.22 8.88
CA PRO A 235 18.07 -9.67 9.92
C PRO A 235 17.73 -8.22 10.24
N GLN A 236 18.02 -7.81 11.47
CA GLN A 236 17.92 -6.39 11.85
C GLN A 236 18.84 -5.54 10.98
N PRO A 237 18.31 -4.55 10.26
CA PRO A 237 19.16 -3.61 9.53
C PRO A 237 20.05 -2.83 10.49
N PRO A 238 21.27 -2.44 10.07
CA PRO A 238 22.16 -1.63 10.92
C PRO A 238 21.57 -0.24 11.20
N VAL A 239 21.98 0.32 12.33
CA VAL A 239 21.71 1.72 12.67
C VAL A 239 22.79 2.58 11.99
N GLY A 240 22.39 3.60 11.23
CA GLY A 240 23.32 4.47 10.52
C GLY A 240 23.76 3.96 9.16
N GLN A 241 25.04 4.08 8.82
CA GLN A 241 25.55 3.68 7.51
C GLN A 241 25.58 2.16 7.35
N ASN A 242 25.22 1.70 6.16
CA ASN A 242 25.30 0.27 5.79
C ASN A 242 26.36 0.10 4.68
N PRO A 243 27.51 -0.55 4.94
CA PRO A 243 28.52 -0.79 3.92
C PRO A 243 28.07 -1.64 2.74
N ALA A 244 27.04 -2.46 2.91
CA ALA A 244 26.45 -3.27 1.84
C ALA A 244 25.61 -2.45 0.86
N THR A 245 25.22 -1.23 1.23
CA THR A 245 24.46 -0.30 0.39
C THR A 245 25.10 1.09 0.44
N PRO A 246 26.34 1.25 -0.11
CA PRO A 246 27.01 2.55 -0.15
C PRO A 246 26.28 3.51 -1.08
N TRP A 247 26.47 4.80 -0.90
CA TRP A 247 26.00 5.81 -1.84
C TRP A 247 26.52 5.53 -3.27
N PRO A 248 25.73 5.66 -4.33
CA PRO A 248 24.36 6.22 -4.41
C PRO A 248 23.22 5.22 -4.16
N MET A 249 23.52 4.02 -3.70
CA MET A 249 22.48 3.04 -3.39
C MET A 249 21.60 3.52 -2.23
N TYR A 250 20.33 3.10 -2.24
CA TYR A 250 19.43 3.36 -1.12
C TYR A 250 19.92 2.65 0.15
N PRO A 251 20.18 3.40 1.25
CA PRO A 251 20.74 2.81 2.46
C PRO A 251 19.70 1.90 3.16
N GLN A 252 20.04 0.62 3.26
CA GLN A 252 19.28 -0.36 4.01
C GLN A 252 19.62 -0.25 5.50
N VAL A 253 18.95 0.68 6.19
CA VAL A 253 19.16 0.94 7.61
C VAL A 253 17.89 0.73 8.39
N LEU A 254 18.02 0.55 9.71
CA LEU A 254 16.90 0.43 10.62
C LEU A 254 16.00 1.66 10.51
N LYS A 255 14.74 1.44 10.18
CA LYS A 255 13.71 2.47 10.17
C LYS A 255 12.87 2.36 11.45
N THR A 256 12.71 3.46 12.14
CA THR A 256 11.76 3.57 13.26
C THR A 256 10.74 4.63 12.87
N SER A 257 9.47 4.26 12.90
CA SER A 257 8.36 5.18 12.66
C SER A 257 7.78 5.67 13.98
N SER A 258 6.99 6.75 13.94
CA SER A 258 6.22 7.23 15.09
C SER A 258 5.36 6.14 15.71
N SER A 259 4.80 5.22 14.91
CA SER A 259 4.04 4.08 15.41
C SER A 259 4.86 3.14 16.29
N HIS A 260 6.15 2.93 15.98
CA HIS A 260 7.04 2.15 16.83
C HIS A 260 7.38 2.88 18.13
N GLU A 261 7.51 4.21 18.09
CA GLU A 261 7.80 5.06 19.24
C GLU A 261 6.64 5.09 20.26
N GLU A 262 5.40 4.86 19.80
CA GLU A 262 4.23 4.71 20.66
C GLU A 262 4.27 3.44 21.53
N GLY A 263 5.16 2.50 21.22
CA GLY A 263 5.39 1.27 21.96
C GLY A 263 5.29 0.02 21.07
N CYS A 264 6.42 -0.69 20.94
CA CYS A 264 6.47 -1.95 20.20
C CYS A 264 7.73 -2.74 20.57
N ILE A 265 7.57 -4.04 20.82
CA ILE A 265 8.69 -4.97 20.94
C ILE A 265 9.01 -5.44 19.51
N ARG A 266 10.18 -5.07 18.99
CA ARG A 266 10.60 -5.45 17.64
C ARG A 266 11.64 -6.55 17.70
N ARG A 267 11.44 -7.60 16.90
CA ARG A 267 12.31 -8.76 16.84
C ARG A 267 12.57 -9.17 15.40
N TRP A 268 13.77 -9.65 15.12
CA TRP A 268 14.26 -10.01 13.78
C TRP A 268 14.77 -11.45 13.77
N ASN A 269 15.03 -11.98 12.59
CA ASN A 269 15.48 -13.35 12.37
C ASN A 269 14.51 -14.40 12.95
N LEU A 270 13.20 -14.17 12.84
CA LEU A 270 12.18 -15.07 13.34
C LEU A 270 11.24 -15.52 12.22
N ALA A 271 11.20 -16.81 11.97
CA ALA A 271 10.22 -17.47 11.11
C ALA A 271 9.04 -17.99 11.93
N SER A 272 7.83 -17.84 11.42
CA SER A 272 6.63 -18.39 12.05
C SER A 272 6.40 -19.82 11.58
N ASN A 273 6.31 -20.78 12.51
CA ASN A 273 6.16 -22.20 12.21
C ASN A 273 4.72 -22.69 12.30
N ARG A 274 3.97 -22.24 13.31
CA ARG A 274 2.54 -22.57 13.48
C ARG A 274 1.84 -21.60 14.41
N PHE A 275 0.55 -21.44 14.21
CA PHE A 275 -0.34 -20.74 15.15
C PHE A 275 -0.86 -21.74 16.18
N ILE A 276 -0.80 -21.37 17.45
CA ILE A 276 -1.23 -22.21 18.57
C ILE A 276 -2.59 -21.72 19.05
N GLY A 277 -3.53 -22.64 19.19
CA GLY A 277 -4.89 -22.31 19.58
C GLY A 277 -5.47 -23.19 20.67
N GLU A 278 -6.44 -22.62 21.39
CA GLU A 278 -7.30 -23.33 22.32
C GLU A 278 -8.77 -23.00 21.99
N LYS A 279 -9.63 -24.03 21.87
CA LYS A 279 -11.07 -23.86 21.55
C LYS A 279 -11.29 -22.98 20.31
N ASN A 280 -10.46 -23.17 19.28
CA ASN A 280 -10.49 -22.42 18.01
C ASN A 280 -10.12 -20.93 18.13
N ASN A 281 -9.54 -20.47 19.25
CA ASN A 281 -9.02 -19.12 19.40
C ASN A 281 -7.49 -19.16 19.46
N LEU A 282 -6.84 -18.18 18.89
CA LEU A 282 -5.40 -17.99 18.95
C LEU A 282 -4.98 -17.71 20.39
N ILE A 283 -3.88 -18.35 20.83
CA ILE A 283 -3.22 -18.09 22.12
C ILE A 283 -1.73 -17.78 21.96
N GLY A 284 -1.15 -18.02 20.80
CA GLY A 284 0.25 -17.74 20.52
C GLY A 284 0.71 -18.22 19.16
N VAL A 285 1.96 -17.93 18.86
CA VAL A 285 2.64 -18.36 17.64
C VAL A 285 3.98 -19.00 18.01
N GLU A 286 4.21 -20.23 17.54
CA GLU A 286 5.53 -20.84 17.60
C GLU A 286 6.39 -20.20 16.52
N VAL A 287 7.49 -19.59 16.94
CA VAL A 287 8.50 -19.00 16.04
C VAL A 287 9.82 -19.72 16.21
N GLU A 288 10.65 -19.68 15.18
CA GLU A 288 11.97 -20.29 15.16
C GLU A 288 12.99 -19.27 14.70
N GLU A 289 14.13 -19.20 15.39
CA GLU A 289 15.26 -18.38 15.00
C GLU A 289 15.84 -18.85 13.65
N VAL A 290 16.13 -17.91 12.79
CA VAL A 290 16.73 -18.17 11.48
C VAL A 290 18.03 -17.41 11.29
N GLU A 291 18.92 -18.02 10.52
CA GLU A 291 20.18 -17.42 10.09
C GLU A 291 20.18 -17.26 8.57
N TRP A 292 20.82 -16.19 8.08
CA TRP A 292 20.96 -15.90 6.68
C TRP A 292 22.42 -16.03 6.24
N ALA A 293 22.70 -16.96 5.36
CA ALA A 293 24.03 -17.17 4.79
C ALA A 293 24.10 -16.62 3.36
N PRO A 294 25.21 -16.00 2.95
CA PRO A 294 25.44 -15.67 1.54
C PRO A 294 25.33 -16.92 0.68
N SER A 295 24.73 -16.78 -0.50
CA SER A 295 24.69 -17.89 -1.47
C SER A 295 26.09 -18.12 -2.05
N PRO A 296 26.56 -19.37 -2.15
CA PRO A 296 27.89 -19.68 -2.71
C PRO A 296 28.07 -19.21 -4.16
N ASP A 297 27.00 -19.09 -4.91
CA ASP A 297 26.96 -18.65 -6.31
C ASP A 297 26.72 -17.13 -6.49
N GLY A 298 26.78 -16.35 -5.40
CA GLY A 298 26.53 -14.91 -5.42
C GLY A 298 25.05 -14.53 -5.57
N GLY A 299 24.15 -15.51 -5.54
CA GLY A 299 22.70 -15.31 -5.60
C GLY A 299 22.11 -14.72 -4.31
N ARG A 300 20.78 -14.89 -4.13
CA ARG A 300 20.08 -14.43 -2.92
C ARG A 300 20.57 -15.20 -1.69
N PRO A 301 20.75 -14.51 -0.53
CA PRO A 301 21.07 -15.19 0.72
C PRO A 301 20.08 -16.33 1.02
N GLN A 302 20.59 -17.43 1.55
CA GLN A 302 19.80 -18.60 1.91
C GLN A 302 19.46 -18.57 3.40
N MET A 303 18.20 -18.82 3.69
CA MET A 303 17.71 -18.92 5.06
C MET A 303 17.94 -20.34 5.61
N ARG A 304 18.42 -20.42 6.83
CA ARG A 304 18.57 -21.66 7.58
C ARG A 304 17.88 -21.55 8.94
N GLN A 305 17.09 -22.53 9.31
CA GLN A 305 16.51 -22.67 10.65
C GLN A 305 17.57 -23.15 11.64
N THR A 306 17.61 -22.55 12.83
CA THR A 306 18.62 -22.89 13.88
C THR A 306 18.17 -24.01 14.79
N GLY A 307 16.88 -24.37 14.78
CA GLY A 307 16.27 -25.31 15.71
C GLY A 307 15.84 -24.67 17.04
N LYS A 308 16.18 -23.41 17.29
CA LYS A 308 15.76 -22.69 18.50
C LYS A 308 14.34 -22.16 18.34
N LYS A 309 13.41 -22.77 19.06
CA LYS A 309 12.00 -22.43 19.00
C LYS A 309 11.53 -21.77 20.29
N GLU A 310 10.58 -20.89 20.16
CA GLU A 310 9.86 -20.29 21.28
C GLU A 310 8.40 -20.00 20.91
N ILE A 311 7.59 -19.71 21.90
CA ILE A 311 6.19 -19.32 21.72
C ILE A 311 6.06 -17.84 22.09
N ILE A 312 5.57 -17.04 21.15
CA ILE A 312 5.15 -15.67 21.42
C ILE A 312 3.65 -15.71 21.70
N GLU A 313 3.26 -15.35 22.92
CA GLU A 313 1.85 -15.25 23.29
C GLU A 313 1.16 -14.14 22.49
N ALA A 314 0.02 -14.44 21.89
CA ALA A 314 -0.76 -13.49 21.11
C ALA A 314 -2.24 -13.87 21.09
N ASP A 315 -3.11 -12.90 21.30
CA ASP A 315 -4.56 -13.03 21.13
C ASP A 315 -4.98 -12.68 19.70
N LEU A 316 -4.17 -11.82 19.03
CA LEU A 316 -4.35 -11.40 17.64
C LEU A 316 -3.04 -11.43 16.89
N VAL A 317 -3.10 -11.87 15.65
CA VAL A 317 -1.99 -11.80 14.70
C VAL A 317 -2.43 -11.02 13.46
N PHE A 318 -1.58 -10.10 12.99
CA PHE A 318 -1.76 -9.38 11.73
C PHE A 318 -0.64 -9.75 10.76
N LEU A 319 -1.03 -10.36 9.62
CA LEU A 319 -0.10 -10.70 8.54
C LEU A 319 0.12 -9.48 7.65
N ALA A 320 1.30 -8.87 7.77
CA ALA A 320 1.70 -7.65 7.07
C ALA A 320 2.88 -7.93 6.11
N MET A 321 2.76 -8.97 5.30
CA MET A 321 3.84 -9.51 4.46
C MET A 321 3.78 -9.02 3.00
N GLY A 322 2.96 -8.01 2.69
CA GLY A 322 2.75 -7.47 1.34
C GLY A 322 1.73 -8.28 0.52
N PHE A 323 1.65 -7.92 -0.75
CA PHE A 323 0.68 -8.47 -1.70
C PHE A 323 1.38 -9.28 -2.79
N LEU A 324 0.63 -10.05 -3.56
CA LEU A 324 1.14 -10.90 -4.63
C LEU A 324 0.82 -10.33 -6.01
N HIS A 325 -0.46 -10.11 -6.29
CA HIS A 325 -0.96 -9.71 -7.60
C HIS A 325 -2.39 -9.15 -7.47
N PRO A 326 -2.97 -8.57 -8.54
CA PRO A 326 -4.38 -8.19 -8.56
C PRO A 326 -5.30 -9.41 -8.47
N GLU A 327 -6.55 -9.19 -8.02
CA GLU A 327 -7.59 -10.21 -8.02
C GLU A 327 -7.87 -10.69 -9.44
N GLN A 328 -7.79 -12.01 -9.67
CA GLN A 328 -7.94 -12.61 -11.00
C GLN A 328 -9.38 -12.78 -11.42
N GLU A 329 -10.29 -13.05 -10.46
CA GLU A 329 -11.71 -13.23 -10.73
C GLU A 329 -12.38 -11.89 -11.06
N GLY A 330 -13.37 -11.93 -11.92
CA GLY A 330 -14.04 -10.73 -12.40
C GLY A 330 -13.37 -10.16 -13.65
N LEU A 331 -12.88 -8.93 -13.59
CA LEU A 331 -12.38 -8.15 -14.74
C LEU A 331 -11.31 -8.87 -15.57
N ILE A 332 -10.25 -9.35 -14.94
CA ILE A 332 -9.11 -9.98 -15.62
C ILE A 332 -9.58 -11.22 -16.38
N LYS A 333 -10.34 -12.08 -15.72
CA LYS A 333 -10.89 -13.31 -16.30
C LYS A 333 -11.94 -13.03 -17.37
N GLU A 334 -12.84 -12.07 -17.14
CA GLU A 334 -13.89 -11.70 -18.09
C GLU A 334 -13.34 -11.18 -19.41
N LEU A 335 -12.34 -10.28 -19.33
CA LEU A 335 -11.68 -9.70 -20.50
C LEU A 335 -10.54 -10.59 -21.05
N ARG A 336 -10.26 -11.73 -20.42
CA ARG A 336 -9.17 -12.64 -20.77
C ARG A 336 -7.83 -11.92 -20.92
N LEU A 337 -7.52 -11.04 -19.96
CA LEU A 337 -6.26 -10.31 -19.99
C LEU A 337 -5.09 -11.27 -19.78
N ALA A 338 -4.06 -11.12 -20.59
CA ALA A 338 -2.82 -11.85 -20.38
C ALA A 338 -2.17 -11.40 -19.07
N THR A 339 -1.57 -12.35 -18.35
CA THR A 339 -0.81 -12.08 -17.13
C THR A 339 0.64 -12.57 -17.29
N ASP A 340 1.53 -11.98 -16.51
CA ASP A 340 2.92 -12.41 -16.40
C ASP A 340 3.06 -13.67 -15.50
N ASN A 341 4.29 -14.11 -15.28
CA ASN A 341 4.60 -15.27 -14.42
C ASN A 341 4.36 -15.02 -12.92
N ARG A 342 3.88 -13.84 -12.53
CA ARG A 342 3.50 -13.44 -11.17
C ARG A 342 2.02 -13.07 -11.06
N ASP A 343 1.24 -13.40 -12.09
CA ASP A 343 -0.19 -13.09 -12.20
C ASP A 343 -0.52 -11.59 -12.23
N ASN A 344 0.43 -10.71 -12.58
CA ASN A 344 0.15 -9.31 -12.87
C ASN A 344 -0.32 -9.16 -14.32
N ILE A 345 -1.09 -8.11 -14.61
CA ILE A 345 -1.56 -7.83 -15.98
C ILE A 345 -0.35 -7.55 -16.87
N ALA A 346 -0.20 -8.31 -17.95
CA ALA A 346 0.87 -8.13 -18.91
C ALA A 346 0.58 -6.92 -19.81
N VAL A 347 1.55 -6.01 -19.90
CA VAL A 347 1.50 -4.83 -20.78
C VAL A 347 2.82 -4.67 -21.51
N ASP A 348 2.81 -3.92 -22.62
CA ASP A 348 4.00 -3.46 -23.30
C ASP A 348 4.62 -2.24 -22.58
N ASN A 349 5.73 -1.72 -23.13
CA ASN A 349 6.43 -0.55 -22.55
C ASN A 349 5.61 0.75 -22.53
N ALA A 350 4.49 0.80 -23.26
CA ALA A 350 3.58 1.95 -23.29
C ALA A 350 2.32 1.73 -22.44
N GLY A 351 2.23 0.62 -21.71
CA GLY A 351 1.10 0.28 -20.86
C GLY A 351 -0.10 -0.33 -21.60
N TYR A 352 0.05 -0.69 -22.88
CA TYR A 352 -1.01 -1.37 -23.62
C TYR A 352 -1.10 -2.84 -23.22
N THR A 353 -2.32 -3.32 -23.00
CA THR A 353 -2.60 -4.75 -22.97
C THR A 353 -2.65 -5.29 -24.40
N ALA A 354 -2.90 -6.59 -24.57
CA ALA A 354 -3.12 -7.17 -25.88
C ALA A 354 -4.36 -6.58 -26.63
N ASN A 355 -5.24 -5.87 -25.94
CA ASN A 355 -6.42 -5.21 -26.50
C ASN A 355 -6.12 -3.74 -26.81
N SER A 356 -6.37 -3.29 -28.01
CA SER A 356 -5.94 -1.99 -28.56
C SER A 356 -6.47 -0.73 -27.83
N ASN A 357 -7.57 -0.82 -27.07
CA ASN A 357 -8.16 0.30 -26.33
C ASN A 357 -8.14 0.09 -24.81
N LEU A 358 -7.37 -0.90 -24.33
CA LEU A 358 -7.31 -1.27 -22.93
C LEU A 358 -5.87 -1.16 -22.43
N PHE A 359 -5.68 -0.37 -21.40
CA PHE A 359 -4.42 -0.05 -20.75
C PHE A 359 -4.44 -0.57 -19.32
N ALA A 360 -3.28 -0.78 -18.73
CA ALA A 360 -3.17 -1.06 -17.31
C ALA A 360 -1.95 -0.33 -16.70
N CYS A 361 -2.04 0.01 -15.43
CA CYS A 361 -0.96 0.71 -14.72
C CYS A 361 -0.97 0.43 -13.20
N GLY A 362 0.07 0.92 -12.53
CA GLY A 362 0.24 0.73 -11.08
C GLY A 362 0.53 -0.73 -10.71
N ASP A 363 0.23 -1.09 -9.46
CA ASP A 363 0.49 -2.42 -8.92
C ASP A 363 -0.31 -3.55 -9.61
N ALA A 364 -1.28 -3.22 -10.45
CA ALA A 364 -1.98 -4.19 -11.28
C ALA A 364 -1.09 -4.80 -12.37
N VAL A 365 -0.07 -4.06 -12.83
CA VAL A 365 0.87 -4.46 -13.89
C VAL A 365 2.16 -5.03 -13.31
N ALA A 366 2.71 -4.38 -12.32
CA ALA A 366 3.86 -4.86 -11.59
C ALA A 366 3.74 -4.33 -10.18
N GLN A 367 3.72 -5.23 -9.20
CA GLN A 367 4.07 -4.74 -7.89
C GLN A 367 5.43 -4.07 -8.03
N LEU A 368 5.48 -2.79 -7.80
CA LEU A 368 6.69 -2.10 -7.45
C LEU A 368 7.11 -2.57 -6.04
N SER A 369 7.27 -3.90 -5.89
CA SER A 369 8.28 -4.39 -4.98
C SER A 369 9.54 -3.82 -5.58
N VAL A 370 9.88 -2.64 -5.11
CA VAL A 370 11.08 -1.95 -5.44
C VAL A 370 12.16 -2.99 -5.65
N LYS A 371 12.39 -3.38 -6.90
CA LYS A 371 13.69 -3.90 -7.26
C LYS A 371 14.59 -2.74 -6.90
N ARG A 372 15.33 -2.90 -5.84
CA ARG A 372 16.16 -1.88 -5.18
C ARG A 372 17.15 -1.17 -6.13
N GLU A 373 17.19 -1.56 -7.38
CA GLU A 373 18.08 -1.06 -8.44
C GLU A 373 17.40 -0.07 -9.41
N GLU A 374 16.06 0.05 -9.42
CA GLU A 374 15.33 0.90 -10.37
C GLU A 374 14.54 2.05 -9.71
N LEU A 375 14.90 2.43 -8.49
CA LEU A 375 14.19 3.44 -7.70
C LEU A 375 14.23 4.88 -8.24
N SER A 376 14.86 5.13 -9.38
CA SER A 376 14.96 6.49 -9.92
C SER A 376 13.71 6.96 -10.67
N LEU A 377 12.67 6.14 -10.83
CA LEU A 377 11.52 6.44 -11.68
C LEU A 377 10.14 6.24 -11.01
N ILE A 378 10.07 6.12 -9.69
CA ILE A 378 8.77 6.14 -9.01
C ILE A 378 8.38 7.60 -8.74
N HIS A 379 7.97 8.27 -9.77
CA HIS A 379 6.96 9.31 -9.61
C HIS A 379 5.61 8.60 -9.78
N ILE A 380 4.84 8.58 -8.70
CA ILE A 380 3.46 8.09 -8.66
C ILE A 380 2.66 8.77 -9.74
#